data_72a9b3e4a00e3b83daf62097d7c755de
#
_entry.id   72a9b3e4a00e3b83daf62097d7c755de
#
_cell.length_a   1.000
_cell.length_b   1.000
_cell.length_c   1.000
_cell.angle_alpha   90.00
_cell.angle_beta   90.00
_cell.angle_gamma   90.00
#
_symmetry.space_group_name_H-M   'P 1'
#
loop_
_entity.id
_entity.type
_entity.pdbx_description
1 polymer ?
#
loop_
_entity_poly.entity_id
_entity_poly.type
_entity_poly.pdbx_seq_one_letter_code
_entity_poly.pdbx_strand_id
1 'polypeptide(L)'
;MNKNLSKPQICTIQISQWGLTGCGVADDWATHQLEHELSGMFDVTHGAGLAAIWPSWARYTMHENLSRFVRFAVNVMDVPNDFTDPEATALKGIEAMERFYHAIGMPINIKELIGKDISDEEIKEMTRKCSRDYTATCGALKVLKAEDMEAIYKMARG
;
A
#
# COMPACT_ATOMS: atom_id res chain seq x y z
N MET A 1 17.93 -4.47 18.75
CA MET A 1 16.67 -4.59 19.50
C MET A 1 16.51 -3.35 20.37
N ASN A 2 15.47 -2.55 20.17
CA ASN A 2 15.29 -1.29 20.88
C ASN A 2 14.91 -1.58 22.33
N LYS A 3 15.76 -1.20 23.28
CA LYS A 3 15.62 -1.52 24.72
C LYS A 3 14.42 -0.83 25.42
N ASN A 4 13.70 0.04 24.69
CA ASN A 4 12.62 0.86 25.25
C ASN A 4 11.20 0.38 24.90
N LEU A 5 11.05 -0.75 24.21
CA LEU A 5 9.72 -1.28 23.88
C LEU A 5 9.19 -2.14 25.02
N SER A 6 7.92 -1.92 25.41
CA SER A 6 7.22 -2.78 26.39
C SER A 6 6.96 -4.17 25.80
N LYS A 7 6.80 -5.19 26.67
CA LYS A 7 6.46 -6.56 26.21
C LYS A 7 5.24 -6.63 25.27
N PRO A 8 4.12 -5.90 25.52
CA PRO A 8 3.00 -5.87 24.59
C PRO A 8 3.37 -5.31 23.22
N GLN A 9 4.18 -4.23 23.15
CA GLN A 9 4.64 -3.65 21.89
C GLN A 9 5.52 -4.59 21.07
N ILE A 10 6.43 -5.32 21.75
CA ILE A 10 7.26 -6.34 21.12
C ILE A 10 6.38 -7.47 20.55
N CYS A 11 5.39 -7.92 21.32
CA CYS A 11 4.46 -8.96 20.88
C CYS A 11 3.64 -8.52 19.65
N THR A 12 3.14 -7.29 19.65
CA THR A 12 2.40 -6.72 18.50
C THR A 12 3.26 -6.64 17.26
N ILE A 13 4.51 -6.21 17.36
CA ILE A 13 5.46 -6.16 16.24
C ILE A 13 5.74 -7.58 15.72
N GLN A 14 5.95 -8.54 16.59
CA GLN A 14 6.19 -9.94 16.20
C GLN A 14 4.96 -10.55 15.50
N ILE A 15 3.75 -10.27 15.99
CA ILE A 15 2.51 -10.72 15.38
C ILE A 15 2.34 -10.13 13.98
N SER A 16 2.59 -8.83 13.80
CA SER A 16 2.35 -8.14 12.53
C SER A 16 3.43 -8.38 11.48
N GLN A 17 4.69 -8.58 11.89
CA GLN A 17 5.81 -8.69 10.94
C GLN A 17 6.38 -10.09 10.76
N TRP A 18 6.17 -11.03 11.69
CA TRP A 18 6.89 -12.30 11.73
C TRP A 18 6.00 -13.54 11.72
N GLY A 19 4.85 -13.43 11.11
CA GLY A 19 4.23 -14.65 10.65
C GLY A 19 2.96 -15.14 11.31
N LEU A 20 2.44 -14.54 12.39
CA LEU A 20 1.11 -14.94 12.88
C LEU A 20 0.00 -14.42 11.96
N THR A 21 0.18 -13.24 11.36
CA THR A 21 -0.76 -12.70 10.36
C THR A 21 -0.69 -13.42 9.02
N GLY A 22 0.46 -14.01 8.69
CA GLY A 22 0.68 -14.80 7.46
C GLY A 22 0.43 -16.30 7.61
N CYS A 23 0.05 -16.79 8.81
CA CYS A 23 -0.19 -18.21 9.02
C CYS A 23 -1.35 -18.72 8.15
N GLY A 24 -1.05 -19.63 7.20
CA GLY A 24 -2.03 -20.26 6.32
C GLY A 24 -2.51 -19.41 5.14
N VAL A 25 -1.91 -18.25 4.90
CA VAL A 25 -2.18 -17.39 3.74
C VAL A 25 -0.87 -16.88 3.14
N ALA A 26 -0.89 -16.55 1.85
CA ALA A 26 0.23 -15.86 1.21
C ALA A 26 0.18 -14.37 1.58
N ASP A 27 1.31 -13.84 2.05
CA ASP A 27 1.47 -12.40 2.30
C ASP A 27 1.67 -11.67 0.97
N ASP A 28 1.11 -10.45 0.86
CA ASP A 28 1.41 -9.54 -0.24
C ASP A 28 2.35 -8.43 0.22
N TRP A 29 3.54 -8.39 -0.36
CA TRP A 29 4.58 -7.41 -0.07
C TRP A 29 4.74 -6.34 -1.16
N ALA A 30 3.79 -6.25 -2.11
CA ALA A 30 3.89 -5.33 -3.24
C ALA A 30 4.03 -3.87 -2.78
N THR A 31 3.19 -3.41 -1.86
CA THR A 31 3.26 -2.03 -1.34
C THR A 31 4.59 -1.74 -0.63
N HIS A 32 5.16 -2.71 0.09
CA HIS A 32 6.49 -2.57 0.71
C HIS A 32 7.59 -2.43 -0.34
N GLN A 33 7.56 -3.25 -1.39
CA GLN A 33 8.57 -3.19 -2.45
C GLN A 33 8.48 -1.87 -3.23
N LEU A 34 7.27 -1.41 -3.54
CA LEU A 34 7.05 -0.09 -4.17
C LEU A 34 7.52 1.04 -3.26
N GLU A 35 7.22 0.97 -1.96
CA GLU A 35 7.58 2.00 -0.98
C GLU A 35 9.08 2.09 -0.75
N HIS A 36 9.82 0.98 -0.77
CA HIS A 36 11.27 0.97 -0.58
C HIS A 36 11.99 1.90 -1.56
N GLU A 37 11.47 2.07 -2.78
CA GLU A 37 12.05 2.98 -3.75
C GLU A 37 11.76 4.46 -3.40
N LEU A 38 10.61 4.76 -2.77
CA LEU A 38 10.33 6.09 -2.23
C LEU A 38 11.27 6.42 -1.07
N SER A 39 11.42 5.51 -0.12
CA SER A 39 12.37 5.67 0.98
C SER A 39 13.81 5.82 0.48
N GLY A 40 14.21 5.01 -0.51
CA GLY A 40 15.54 5.05 -1.09
C GLY A 40 15.85 6.31 -1.91
N MET A 41 14.83 6.94 -2.51
CA MET A 41 15.00 8.12 -3.36
C MET A 41 14.82 9.44 -2.59
N PHE A 42 13.89 9.48 -1.62
CA PHE A 42 13.46 10.73 -0.98
C PHE A 42 13.69 10.75 0.53
N ASP A 43 14.31 9.72 1.12
CA ASP A 43 14.59 9.59 2.56
C ASP A 43 13.33 9.81 3.43
N VAL A 44 12.22 9.21 3.02
CA VAL A 44 10.93 9.33 3.72
C VAL A 44 10.76 8.27 4.79
N THR A 45 9.90 8.54 5.77
CA THR A 45 9.56 7.57 6.80
C THR A 45 8.76 6.42 6.21
N HIS A 46 9.21 5.18 6.39
CA HIS A 46 8.63 3.96 5.79
C HIS A 46 7.10 3.85 5.98
N GLY A 47 6.58 4.08 7.19
CA GLY A 47 5.14 4.01 7.43
C GLY A 47 4.33 5.06 6.66
N ALA A 48 4.87 6.27 6.50
CA ALA A 48 4.24 7.32 5.69
C ALA A 48 4.30 6.99 4.20
N GLY A 49 5.42 6.42 3.73
CA GLY A 49 5.56 5.93 2.36
C GLY A 49 4.56 4.82 2.02
N LEU A 50 4.36 3.87 2.95
CA LEU A 50 3.32 2.84 2.80
C LEU A 50 1.92 3.43 2.70
N ALA A 51 1.59 4.42 3.55
CA ALA A 51 0.30 5.09 3.51
C ALA A 51 0.07 5.84 2.18
N ALA A 52 1.11 6.46 1.62
CA ALA A 52 1.05 7.17 0.34
C ALA A 52 0.85 6.25 -0.88
N ILE A 53 1.38 5.03 -0.85
CA ILE A 53 1.29 4.07 -1.97
C ILE A 53 0.04 3.20 -1.89
N TRP A 54 -0.39 2.82 -0.67
CA TRP A 54 -1.44 1.82 -0.49
C TRP A 54 -2.76 2.15 -1.22
N PRO A 55 -3.28 3.39 -1.23
CA PRO A 55 -4.56 3.69 -1.89
C PRO A 55 -4.54 3.42 -3.39
N SER A 56 -3.44 3.79 -4.06
CA SER A 56 -3.27 3.57 -5.50
C SER A 56 -3.08 2.10 -5.83
N TRP A 57 -2.28 1.37 -5.05
CA TRP A 57 -2.14 -0.07 -5.17
C TRP A 57 -3.48 -0.78 -4.95
N ALA A 58 -4.25 -0.40 -3.93
CA ALA A 58 -5.54 -0.99 -3.63
C ALA A 58 -6.54 -0.81 -4.79
N ARG A 59 -6.65 0.41 -5.35
CA ARG A 59 -7.49 0.66 -6.53
C ARG A 59 -7.04 -0.14 -7.75
N TYR A 60 -5.75 -0.24 -7.98
CA TYR A 60 -5.18 -0.96 -9.11
C TYR A 60 -5.43 -2.47 -9.03
N THR A 61 -5.41 -3.04 -7.82
CA THR A 61 -5.46 -4.50 -7.63
C THR A 61 -6.79 -5.04 -7.13
N MET A 62 -7.75 -4.21 -6.72
CA MET A 62 -8.98 -4.66 -6.06
C MET A 62 -9.81 -5.65 -6.88
N HIS A 63 -9.76 -5.57 -8.21
CA HIS A 63 -10.50 -6.47 -9.10
C HIS A 63 -9.99 -7.91 -9.07
N GLU A 64 -8.75 -8.16 -8.65
CA GLU A 64 -8.19 -9.50 -8.53
C GLU A 64 -8.90 -10.30 -7.41
N ASN A 65 -9.38 -9.60 -6.37
CA ASN A 65 -10.19 -10.21 -5.31
C ASN A 65 -11.16 -9.20 -4.70
N LEU A 66 -12.14 -8.76 -5.48
CA LEU A 66 -13.10 -7.74 -5.09
C LEU A 66 -13.81 -8.07 -3.77
N SER A 67 -14.17 -9.33 -3.54
CA SER A 67 -14.83 -9.76 -2.31
C SER A 67 -14.00 -9.49 -1.05
N ARG A 68 -12.68 -9.55 -1.14
CA ARG A 68 -11.78 -9.24 -0.02
C ARG A 68 -11.77 -7.74 0.28
N PHE A 69 -11.80 -6.89 -0.74
CA PHE A 69 -11.90 -5.43 -0.57
C PHE A 69 -13.27 -5.01 -0.05
N VAL A 70 -14.35 -5.66 -0.49
CA VAL A 70 -15.70 -5.47 0.10
C VAL A 70 -15.71 -5.84 1.58
N ARG A 71 -15.12 -6.98 1.96
CA ARG A 71 -15.01 -7.39 3.37
C ARG A 71 -14.18 -6.40 4.19
N PHE A 72 -13.10 -5.86 3.62
CA PHE A 72 -12.32 -4.80 4.25
C PHE A 72 -13.17 -3.55 4.46
N ALA A 73 -13.89 -3.08 3.43
CA ALA A 73 -14.77 -1.92 3.52
C ALA A 73 -15.81 -2.06 4.62
N VAL A 74 -16.51 -3.20 4.66
CA VAL A 74 -17.62 -3.43 5.60
C VAL A 74 -17.11 -3.73 7.01
N ASN A 75 -16.16 -4.66 7.15
CA ASN A 75 -15.79 -5.19 8.47
C ASN A 75 -14.69 -4.39 9.17
N VAL A 76 -13.92 -3.58 8.44
CA VAL A 76 -12.81 -2.80 8.99
C VAL A 76 -13.11 -1.30 8.95
N MET A 77 -13.69 -0.83 7.85
CA MET A 77 -13.93 0.60 7.64
C MET A 77 -15.37 1.02 7.94
N ASP A 78 -16.23 0.09 8.36
CA ASP A 78 -17.65 0.32 8.72
C ASP A 78 -18.47 0.97 7.59
N VAL A 79 -18.15 0.61 6.35
CA VAL A 79 -18.85 1.08 5.15
C VAL A 79 -20.12 0.24 4.96
N PRO A 80 -21.30 0.85 4.76
CA PRO A 80 -22.50 0.11 4.42
C PRO A 80 -22.31 -0.73 3.13
N ASN A 81 -22.70 -1.99 3.18
CA ASN A 81 -22.59 -2.89 2.02
C ASN A 81 -23.68 -2.57 0.99
N ASP A 82 -23.28 -2.29 -0.23
CA ASP A 82 -24.17 -2.25 -1.39
C ASP A 82 -24.10 -3.59 -2.12
N PHE A 83 -25.11 -4.43 -1.95
CA PHE A 83 -25.19 -5.76 -2.57
C PHE A 83 -25.38 -5.68 -4.09
N THR A 84 -25.80 -4.53 -4.62
CA THR A 84 -26.00 -4.31 -6.06
C THR A 84 -24.74 -3.76 -6.75
N ASP A 85 -23.86 -3.13 -5.97
CA ASP A 85 -22.59 -2.57 -6.46
C ASP A 85 -21.43 -2.86 -5.48
N PRO A 86 -20.88 -4.08 -5.53
CA PRO A 86 -19.73 -4.45 -4.69
C PRO A 86 -18.47 -3.62 -4.96
N GLU A 87 -18.29 -3.15 -6.19
CA GLU A 87 -17.16 -2.31 -6.58
C GLU A 87 -17.24 -0.93 -5.90
N ALA A 88 -18.41 -0.30 -5.93
CA ALA A 88 -18.62 0.96 -5.21
C ALA A 88 -18.41 0.77 -3.70
N THR A 89 -18.79 -0.36 -3.12
CA THR A 89 -18.53 -0.68 -1.71
C THR A 89 -17.02 -0.77 -1.43
N ALA A 90 -16.27 -1.47 -2.28
CA ALA A 90 -14.82 -1.60 -2.14
C ALA A 90 -14.10 -0.25 -2.25
N LEU A 91 -14.49 0.58 -3.24
CA LEU A 91 -13.94 1.95 -3.42
C LEU A 91 -14.22 2.83 -2.20
N LYS A 92 -15.43 2.84 -1.66
CA LYS A 92 -15.75 3.56 -0.42
C LYS A 92 -14.91 3.10 0.77
N GLY A 93 -14.53 1.82 0.81
CA GLY A 93 -13.60 1.29 1.81
C GLY A 93 -12.20 1.87 1.67
N ILE A 94 -11.68 1.97 0.44
CA ILE A 94 -10.39 2.60 0.15
C ILE A 94 -10.43 4.08 0.53
N GLU A 95 -11.47 4.81 0.15
CA GLU A 95 -11.67 6.22 0.52
C GLU A 95 -11.79 6.42 2.05
N ALA A 96 -12.42 5.48 2.75
CA ALA A 96 -12.50 5.53 4.21
C ALA A 96 -11.11 5.37 4.85
N MET A 97 -10.25 4.52 4.28
CA MET A 97 -8.86 4.37 4.71
C MET A 97 -8.04 5.63 4.44
N GLU A 98 -8.23 6.30 3.29
CA GLU A 98 -7.61 7.59 3.00
C GLU A 98 -8.00 8.67 4.03
N ARG A 99 -9.29 8.74 4.36
CA ARG A 99 -9.76 9.65 5.41
C ARG A 99 -9.13 9.33 6.77
N PHE A 100 -8.98 8.05 7.10
CA PHE A 100 -8.30 7.63 8.32
C PHE A 100 -6.81 8.04 8.30
N TYR A 101 -6.10 7.83 7.20
CA TYR A 101 -4.72 8.28 7.06
C TYR A 101 -4.58 9.79 7.28
N HIS A 102 -5.43 10.61 6.65
CA HIS A 102 -5.44 12.05 6.88
C HIS A 102 -5.75 12.39 8.34
N ALA A 103 -6.69 11.71 8.99
CA ALA A 103 -7.05 11.96 10.38
C ALA A 103 -5.90 11.72 11.37
N ILE A 104 -4.97 10.83 11.03
CA ILE A 104 -3.75 10.57 11.82
C ILE A 104 -2.50 11.27 11.28
N GLY A 105 -2.66 12.20 10.33
CA GLY A 105 -1.57 12.99 9.77
C GLY A 105 -0.67 12.24 8.78
N MET A 106 -1.16 11.14 8.18
CA MET A 106 -0.44 10.38 7.17
C MET A 106 -0.83 10.84 5.75
N PRO A 107 0.12 10.84 4.80
CA PRO A 107 -0.14 11.17 3.40
C PRO A 107 -0.88 10.04 2.69
N ILE A 108 -1.64 10.37 1.64
CA ILE A 108 -2.35 9.39 0.79
C ILE A 108 -1.81 9.33 -0.63
N ASN A 109 -0.82 10.14 -0.95
CA ASN A 109 -0.13 10.16 -2.24
C ASN A 109 1.32 10.64 -2.08
N ILE A 110 2.11 10.51 -3.14
CA ILE A 110 3.54 10.86 -3.12
C ILE A 110 3.75 12.36 -2.96
N LYS A 111 2.91 13.21 -3.58
CA LYS A 111 3.01 14.67 -3.46
C LYS A 111 2.83 15.13 -2.02
N GLU A 112 1.85 14.58 -1.30
CA GLU A 112 1.67 14.87 0.12
C GLU A 112 2.86 14.36 0.97
N LEU A 113 3.41 13.19 0.61
CA LEU A 113 4.52 12.57 1.31
C LEU A 113 5.80 13.41 1.26
N ILE A 114 6.16 13.90 0.06
CA ILE A 114 7.44 14.58 -0.18
C ILE A 114 7.32 16.10 -0.29
N GLY A 115 6.09 16.64 -0.35
CA GLY A 115 5.82 18.07 -0.44
C GLY A 115 6.13 18.72 -1.80
N LYS A 116 6.33 17.93 -2.86
CA LYS A 116 6.58 18.39 -4.24
C LYS A 116 6.00 17.41 -5.26
N ASP A 117 5.86 17.88 -6.52
CA ASP A 117 5.55 16.99 -7.62
C ASP A 117 6.78 16.13 -7.98
N ILE A 118 6.54 14.89 -8.43
CA ILE A 118 7.57 14.01 -8.98
C ILE A 118 7.50 13.98 -10.51
N SER A 119 8.66 13.84 -11.14
CA SER A 119 8.79 13.76 -12.60
C SER A 119 8.53 12.34 -13.13
N ASP A 120 8.29 12.25 -14.43
CA ASP A 120 8.17 10.95 -15.10
C ASP A 120 9.50 10.17 -15.07
N GLU A 121 10.63 10.88 -15.06
CA GLU A 121 11.96 10.29 -14.93
C GLU A 121 12.17 9.66 -13.56
N GLU A 122 11.74 10.34 -12.47
CA GLU A 122 11.78 9.79 -11.11
C GLU A 122 10.89 8.54 -10.99
N ILE A 123 9.69 8.54 -11.59
CA ILE A 123 8.80 7.37 -11.65
C ILE A 123 9.47 6.21 -12.40
N LYS A 124 10.06 6.46 -13.56
CA LYS A 124 10.76 5.44 -14.33
C LYS A 124 11.94 4.86 -13.57
N GLU A 125 12.70 5.69 -12.85
CA GLU A 125 13.82 5.22 -12.05
C GLU A 125 13.37 4.35 -10.87
N MET A 126 12.30 4.73 -10.15
CA MET A 126 11.68 3.88 -9.13
C MET A 126 11.20 2.56 -9.71
N THR A 127 10.51 2.62 -10.85
CA THR A 127 10.04 1.41 -11.55
C THR A 127 11.20 0.49 -11.93
N ARG A 128 12.27 1.04 -12.51
CA ARG A 128 13.47 0.29 -12.90
C ARG A 128 14.11 -0.42 -11.71
N LYS A 129 14.24 0.28 -10.59
CA LYS A 129 14.84 -0.27 -9.35
C LYS A 129 13.92 -1.34 -8.73
N CYS A 130 12.64 -1.04 -8.54
CA CYS A 130 11.66 -1.97 -7.97
C CYS A 130 11.57 -3.26 -8.79
N SER A 131 11.62 -3.18 -10.12
CA SER A 131 11.59 -4.31 -11.04
C SER A 131 12.96 -4.93 -11.31
N ARG A 132 14.02 -4.50 -10.62
CA ARG A 132 15.41 -4.95 -10.83
C ARG A 132 15.78 -4.93 -12.32
N ASP A 133 15.81 -3.74 -12.90
CA ASP A 133 16.07 -3.53 -14.33
C ASP A 133 15.10 -4.32 -15.23
N TYR A 134 13.80 -4.27 -14.91
CA TYR A 134 12.69 -4.88 -15.66
C TYR A 134 12.69 -6.42 -15.72
N THR A 135 13.41 -7.06 -14.79
CA THR A 135 13.54 -8.53 -14.76
C THR A 135 12.72 -9.20 -13.65
N ALA A 136 12.33 -8.46 -12.62
CA ALA A 136 11.60 -8.97 -11.46
C ALA A 136 10.15 -8.49 -11.42
N THR A 137 9.33 -9.27 -10.74
CA THR A 137 7.93 -8.96 -10.42
C THR A 137 7.74 -8.93 -8.92
N CYS A 138 6.66 -8.32 -8.42
CA CYS A 138 6.29 -8.33 -7.01
C CYS A 138 4.79 -8.53 -6.81
N GLY A 139 4.40 -8.85 -5.57
CA GLY A 139 3.00 -9.05 -5.19
C GLY A 139 2.50 -10.48 -5.31
N ALA A 140 1.58 -10.83 -4.44
CA ALA A 140 0.91 -12.14 -4.40
C ALA A 140 -0.56 -12.05 -4.81
N LEU A 141 -1.27 -10.95 -4.51
CA LEU A 141 -2.64 -10.73 -4.94
C LEU A 141 -2.70 -10.57 -6.47
N LYS A 142 -1.82 -9.73 -7.00
CA LYS A 142 -1.52 -9.57 -8.42
C LYS A 142 -0.02 -9.59 -8.59
N VAL A 143 0.46 -10.41 -9.49
CA VAL A 143 1.88 -10.40 -9.88
C VAL A 143 2.12 -9.15 -10.74
N LEU A 144 2.66 -8.11 -10.10
CA LEU A 144 2.95 -6.83 -10.73
C LEU A 144 4.22 -6.92 -11.56
N LYS A 145 4.13 -6.57 -12.83
CA LYS A 145 5.26 -6.33 -13.73
C LYS A 145 5.67 -4.86 -13.67
N ALA A 146 6.73 -4.50 -14.37
CA ALA A 146 7.23 -3.12 -14.41
C ALA A 146 6.15 -2.12 -14.86
N GLU A 147 5.33 -2.49 -15.88
CA GLU A 147 4.25 -1.63 -16.36
C GLU A 147 3.18 -1.37 -15.30
N ASP A 148 2.85 -2.40 -14.50
CA ASP A 148 1.90 -2.28 -13.38
C ASP A 148 2.47 -1.37 -12.27
N MET A 149 3.77 -1.55 -11.93
CA MET A 149 4.46 -0.72 -10.94
C MET A 149 4.48 0.75 -11.37
N GLU A 150 4.81 1.03 -12.64
CA GLU A 150 4.80 2.38 -13.19
C GLU A 150 3.39 3.00 -13.15
N ALA A 151 2.36 2.22 -13.49
CA ALA A 151 0.97 2.67 -13.43
C ALA A 151 0.57 3.03 -11.99
N ILE A 152 0.94 2.21 -11.00
CA ILE A 152 0.66 2.48 -9.59
C ILE A 152 1.38 3.76 -9.12
N TYR A 153 2.67 3.96 -9.46
CA TYR A 153 3.38 5.20 -9.12
C TYR A 153 2.74 6.44 -9.77
N LYS A 154 2.30 6.33 -11.03
CA LYS A 154 1.57 7.42 -11.71
C LYS A 154 0.25 7.74 -11.02
N MET A 155 -0.50 6.74 -10.59
CA MET A 155 -1.73 6.93 -9.81
C MET A 155 -1.45 7.55 -8.44
N ALA A 156 -0.34 7.19 -7.81
CA ALA A 156 0.06 7.68 -6.50
C ALA A 156 0.72 9.07 -6.53
N ARG A 157 0.94 9.64 -7.71
CA ARG A 157 1.60 10.95 -7.87
C ARG A 157 0.90 12.07 -7.06
N GLY A 158 -0.46 12.11 -7.08
CA GLY A 158 -1.29 13.14 -6.44
C GLY A 158 -1.81 14.19 -7.39
#